data_0bf3008ec715adfd68ba7a9c1c1db09f
#
_entry.id   0bf3008ec715adfd68ba7a9c1c1db09f
#
_cell.length_a   1.000
_cell.length_b   1.000
_cell.length_c   1.000
_cell.angle_alpha   90.00
_cell.angle_beta   90.00
_cell.angle_gamma   90.00
#
_symmetry.space_group_name_H-M   'P 1'
#
loop_
_entity.id
_entity.type
_entity.pdbx_description
1 polymer ?
#
loop_
_entity_poly.entity_id
_entity_poly.type
_entity_poly.pdbx_seq_one_letter_code
_entity_poly.pdbx_strand_id
1 'polypeptide(L)'
;MEYPTPKYLNFSAPCNYSFDYSDFAKVKDAKQACWYNLSYPGMKANVFITYFPIKNDFDLHVKEVEKMVYEHTIKASSIDTKSFAYPEKNVYGNFYELKGQSASNIQFYVTDSTRHFVTGNLYFNSRPRPDSLAPAVDYIKRDLLHLIDSFEWNKKDNQSKK
;
A
#
# COMPACT_ATOMS: atom_id res chain seq x y z
N MET A 1 18.08 8.99 -14.47
CA MET A 1 16.81 9.72 -14.72
C MET A 1 16.24 10.20 -13.41
N GLU A 2 15.94 11.47 -13.33
CA GLU A 2 15.33 12.04 -12.15
C GLU A 2 13.83 12.15 -12.35
N TYR A 3 13.08 11.72 -11.34
CA TYR A 3 11.64 11.89 -11.34
C TYR A 3 11.31 13.23 -10.67
N PRO A 4 10.29 13.93 -11.15
CA PRO A 4 9.91 15.21 -10.56
C PRO A 4 9.37 15.04 -9.12
N THR A 5 9.48 16.10 -8.32
CA THR A 5 8.93 16.10 -6.98
C THR A 5 7.40 16.06 -7.05
N PRO A 6 6.74 15.11 -6.41
CA PRO A 6 5.30 15.01 -6.49
C PRO A 6 4.60 16.04 -5.60
N LYS A 7 3.39 16.38 -5.99
CA LYS A 7 2.41 17.01 -5.11
C LYS A 7 1.44 15.94 -4.66
N TYR A 8 0.96 16.06 -3.43
CA TYR A 8 0.06 15.05 -2.90
C TYR A 8 -1.36 15.55 -2.90
N LEU A 9 -2.27 14.68 -3.31
CA LEU A 9 -3.70 14.91 -3.32
C LEU A 9 -4.34 13.97 -2.31
N ASN A 10 -5.48 14.36 -1.74
CA ASN A 10 -6.18 13.51 -0.80
C ASN A 10 -7.27 12.72 -1.50
N PHE A 11 -7.31 11.42 -1.24
CA PHE A 11 -8.38 10.53 -1.69
C PHE A 11 -9.17 10.06 -0.48
N SER A 12 -10.46 10.36 -0.46
CA SER A 12 -11.36 9.85 0.57
C SER A 12 -12.22 8.77 -0.07
N ALA A 13 -11.95 7.52 0.29
CA ALA A 13 -12.72 6.41 -0.25
C ALA A 13 -14.16 6.49 0.27
N PRO A 14 -15.15 6.13 -0.57
CA PRO A 14 -16.54 6.10 -0.09
C PRO A 14 -16.77 5.02 0.98
N CYS A 15 -15.75 4.26 1.29
CA CYS A 15 -15.79 3.22 2.33
C CYS A 15 -15.32 3.78 3.67
N ASN A 16 -14.19 3.35 4.20
CA ASN A 16 -13.85 3.64 5.58
C ASN A 16 -12.50 4.31 5.76
N TYR A 17 -11.87 4.77 4.70
CA TYR A 17 -10.51 5.28 4.82
C TYR A 17 -10.20 6.38 3.81
N SER A 18 -9.16 7.15 4.13
CA SER A 18 -8.62 8.16 3.24
C SER A 18 -7.10 8.18 3.35
N PHE A 19 -6.46 8.71 2.32
CA PHE A 19 -5.01 8.81 2.28
C PHE A 19 -4.58 9.83 1.21
N ASP A 20 -3.33 10.28 1.32
CA ASP A 20 -2.73 11.12 0.29
C ASP A 20 -2.01 10.26 -0.74
N TYR A 21 -2.11 10.66 -1.98
CA TYR A 21 -1.43 10.00 -3.10
C TYR A 21 -0.77 11.03 -4.00
N SER A 22 0.24 10.57 -4.76
CA SER A 22 1.00 11.44 -5.66
C SER A 22 0.16 11.86 -6.87
N ASP A 23 0.31 13.10 -7.31
CA ASP A 23 -0.35 13.59 -8.52
C ASP A 23 0.16 12.94 -9.81
N PHE A 24 1.25 12.17 -9.73
CA PHE A 24 1.71 11.34 -10.85
C PHE A 24 0.97 10.02 -10.94
N ALA A 25 0.17 9.69 -9.94
CA ALA A 25 -0.66 8.50 -9.94
C ALA A 25 -2.13 8.89 -10.18
N LYS A 26 -2.90 7.89 -10.59
CA LYS A 26 -4.35 8.02 -10.74
C LYS A 26 -5.01 6.95 -9.89
N VAL A 27 -6.04 7.34 -9.13
CA VAL A 27 -6.82 6.37 -8.37
C VAL A 27 -7.92 5.85 -9.28
N LYS A 28 -7.95 4.53 -9.47
CA LYS A 28 -8.96 3.85 -10.29
C LYS A 28 -9.68 2.82 -9.45
N ASP A 29 -10.97 2.61 -9.76
CA ASP A 29 -11.72 1.54 -9.13
C ASP A 29 -11.15 0.18 -9.54
N ALA A 30 -11.16 -0.76 -8.61
CA ALA A 30 -10.76 -2.12 -8.87
C ALA A 30 -11.99 -3.05 -8.89
N LYS A 31 -11.77 -4.36 -8.85
CA LYS A 31 -12.84 -5.34 -9.07
C LYS A 31 -13.94 -5.33 -8.01
N GLN A 32 -13.60 -4.96 -6.78
CA GLN A 32 -14.57 -4.99 -5.69
C GLN A 32 -14.71 -3.61 -5.09
N ALA A 33 -15.84 -3.37 -4.43
CA ALA A 33 -16.04 -2.14 -3.70
C ALA A 33 -14.95 -1.97 -2.64
N CYS A 34 -14.45 -0.75 -2.48
CA CYS A 34 -13.39 -0.40 -1.52
C CYS A 34 -12.01 -0.90 -1.91
N TRP A 35 -11.85 -1.47 -3.09
CA TRP A 35 -10.58 -1.85 -3.67
C TRP A 35 -10.22 -0.83 -4.75
N TYR A 36 -8.97 -0.38 -4.76
CA TYR A 36 -8.51 0.66 -5.69
C TYR A 36 -7.17 0.29 -6.29
N ASN A 37 -6.88 0.89 -7.42
CA ASN A 37 -5.59 0.76 -8.08
C ASN A 37 -4.98 2.16 -8.22
N LEU A 38 -3.83 2.37 -7.61
CA LEU A 38 -3.02 3.56 -7.87
C LEU A 38 -2.18 3.27 -9.10
N SER A 39 -2.55 3.85 -10.21
CA SER A 39 -1.86 3.64 -11.48
C SER A 39 -0.81 4.74 -11.69
N TYR A 40 0.42 4.33 -11.96
CA TYR A 40 1.52 5.23 -12.31
C TYR A 40 1.84 5.02 -13.80
N PRO A 41 1.11 5.69 -14.70
CA PRO A 41 1.24 5.39 -16.15
C PRO A 41 2.65 5.67 -16.68
N GLY A 42 3.31 6.70 -16.17
CA GLY A 42 4.68 7.03 -16.61
C GLY A 42 5.72 5.99 -16.23
N MET A 43 5.43 5.14 -15.27
CA MET A 43 6.34 4.09 -14.79
C MET A 43 5.84 2.70 -15.12
N LYS A 44 4.66 2.59 -15.73
CA LYS A 44 3.99 1.31 -15.99
C LYS A 44 3.84 0.49 -14.73
N ALA A 45 3.52 1.16 -13.64
CA ALA A 45 3.41 0.57 -12.32
C ALA A 45 2.00 0.72 -11.76
N ASN A 46 1.63 -0.21 -10.92
CA ASN A 46 0.33 -0.19 -10.24
C ASN A 46 0.53 -0.57 -8.78
N VAL A 47 -0.18 0.12 -7.89
CA VAL A 47 -0.24 -0.27 -6.48
C VAL A 47 -1.69 -0.65 -6.21
N PHE A 48 -1.92 -1.93 -5.93
CA PHE A 48 -3.26 -2.43 -5.63
C PHE A 48 -3.56 -2.23 -4.15
N ILE A 49 -4.62 -1.50 -3.88
CA ILE A 49 -5.10 -1.24 -2.51
C ILE A 49 -6.36 -2.07 -2.31
N THR A 50 -6.31 -3.03 -1.40
CA THR A 50 -7.43 -3.92 -1.15
C THR A 50 -7.88 -3.78 0.30
N TYR A 51 -9.19 -3.83 0.49
CA TYR A 51 -9.82 -3.66 1.80
C TYR A 51 -10.53 -4.94 2.21
N PHE A 52 -10.32 -5.33 3.47
CA PHE A 52 -11.01 -6.48 4.07
C PHE A 52 -11.57 -6.07 5.42
N PRO A 53 -12.86 -6.32 5.66
CA PRO A 53 -13.39 -6.16 7.02
C PRO A 53 -12.85 -7.28 7.92
N ILE A 54 -12.53 -6.95 9.16
CA ILE A 54 -12.08 -7.94 10.14
C ILE A 54 -13.32 -8.50 10.84
N LYS A 55 -13.45 -9.84 10.84
CA LYS A 55 -14.57 -10.54 11.49
C LYS A 55 -13.99 -11.64 12.39
N ASN A 56 -13.31 -11.24 13.46
CA ASN A 56 -12.60 -12.14 14.36
C ASN A 56 -11.52 -12.97 13.65
N ASP A 57 -10.99 -12.45 12.55
CA ASP A 57 -9.99 -13.13 11.71
C ASP A 57 -8.76 -12.26 11.44
N PHE A 58 -8.46 -11.34 12.35
CA PHE A 58 -7.29 -10.46 12.20
C PHE A 58 -6.01 -11.27 11.93
N ASP A 59 -5.78 -12.32 12.69
CA ASP A 59 -4.57 -13.13 12.53
C ASP A 59 -4.49 -13.78 11.15
N LEU A 60 -5.63 -14.17 10.58
CA LEU A 60 -5.66 -14.73 9.23
C LEU A 60 -5.23 -13.71 8.19
N HIS A 61 -5.69 -12.46 8.33
CA HIS A 61 -5.29 -11.41 7.39
C HIS A 61 -3.80 -11.14 7.46
N VAL A 62 -3.22 -11.08 8.66
CA VAL A 62 -1.78 -10.89 8.83
C VAL A 62 -1.02 -12.06 8.20
N LYS A 63 -1.47 -13.29 8.46
CA LYS A 63 -0.83 -14.48 7.89
C LYS A 63 -0.86 -14.49 6.38
N GLU A 64 -1.96 -14.05 5.79
CA GLU A 64 -2.06 -13.97 4.32
C GLU A 64 -1.06 -12.97 3.75
N VAL A 65 -0.89 -11.81 4.40
CA VAL A 65 0.12 -10.84 3.97
C VAL A 65 1.52 -11.44 4.10
N GLU A 66 1.83 -12.06 5.22
CA GLU A 66 3.14 -12.66 5.45
C GLU A 66 3.43 -13.76 4.45
N LYS A 67 2.42 -14.57 4.12
CA LYS A 67 2.55 -15.62 3.11
C LYS A 67 2.87 -15.03 1.75
N MET A 68 2.18 -13.97 1.35
CA MET A 68 2.42 -13.31 0.08
C MET A 68 3.82 -12.70 0.03
N VAL A 69 4.24 -12.04 1.11
CA VAL A 69 5.60 -11.49 1.21
C VAL A 69 6.61 -12.61 1.06
N TYR A 70 6.43 -13.70 1.82
CA TYR A 70 7.34 -14.84 1.79
C TYR A 70 7.47 -15.43 0.38
N GLU A 71 6.34 -15.59 -0.31
CA GLU A 71 6.34 -16.12 -1.68
C GLU A 71 7.16 -15.24 -2.64
N HIS A 72 7.16 -13.94 -2.42
CA HIS A 72 7.90 -13.00 -3.27
C HIS A 72 9.38 -12.87 -2.87
N THR A 73 9.80 -13.44 -1.74
CA THR A 73 11.21 -13.37 -1.32
C THR A 73 12.12 -14.30 -2.10
N ILE A 74 11.56 -15.28 -2.81
CA ILE A 74 12.35 -16.31 -3.50
C ILE A 74 13.36 -15.71 -4.46
N LYS A 75 13.00 -14.64 -5.18
CA LYS A 75 13.87 -13.95 -6.13
C LYS A 75 14.43 -12.64 -5.60
N ALA A 76 14.14 -12.31 -4.35
CA ALA A 76 14.62 -11.07 -3.77
C ALA A 76 16.06 -11.27 -3.25
N SER A 77 16.86 -10.21 -3.34
CA SER A 77 18.21 -10.23 -2.77
C SER A 77 18.20 -9.93 -1.28
N SER A 78 17.21 -9.17 -0.81
CA SER A 78 17.04 -8.88 0.61
C SER A 78 15.61 -8.41 0.87
N ILE A 79 15.21 -8.44 2.14
CA ILE A 79 13.91 -7.96 2.58
C ILE A 79 14.10 -7.07 3.80
N ASP A 80 13.49 -5.90 3.77
CA ASP A 80 13.45 -5.00 4.91
C ASP A 80 12.00 -4.90 5.38
N THR A 81 11.79 -5.04 6.69
CA THR A 81 10.49 -4.91 7.31
C THR A 81 10.50 -3.74 8.28
N LYS A 82 9.54 -2.86 8.16
CA LYS A 82 9.39 -1.71 9.04
C LYS A 82 7.98 -1.71 9.60
N SER A 83 7.86 -1.80 10.92
CA SER A 83 6.57 -1.69 11.60
C SER A 83 6.28 -0.23 11.91
N PHE A 84 5.01 0.15 11.84
CA PHE A 84 4.60 1.51 12.17
C PHE A 84 3.37 1.48 13.06
N ALA A 85 3.24 2.54 13.89
CA ALA A 85 2.11 2.67 14.78
C ALA A 85 1.80 4.16 14.99
N TYR A 86 0.56 4.52 14.72
CA TYR A 86 0.02 5.85 14.98
C TYR A 86 -1.21 5.68 15.88
N PRO A 87 -0.99 5.51 17.21
CA PRO A 87 -2.10 5.20 18.13
C PRO A 87 -3.21 6.25 18.13
N GLU A 88 -2.86 7.52 17.92
CA GLU A 88 -3.83 8.62 17.90
C GLU A 88 -4.84 8.49 16.76
N LYS A 89 -4.50 7.73 15.73
CA LYS A 89 -5.37 7.49 14.56
C LYS A 89 -5.89 6.04 14.51
N ASN A 90 -5.43 5.17 15.38
CA ASN A 90 -5.65 3.73 15.30
C ASN A 90 -5.12 3.16 13.98
N VAL A 91 -3.94 3.59 13.57
CA VAL A 91 -3.29 3.15 12.34
C VAL A 91 -2.04 2.37 12.70
N TYR A 92 -2.00 1.09 12.32
CA TYR A 92 -0.89 0.18 12.62
C TYR A 92 -0.60 -0.67 11.39
N GLY A 93 0.61 -1.16 11.28
CA GLY A 93 0.92 -2.08 10.20
C GLY A 93 2.39 -2.35 10.01
N ASN A 94 2.68 -3.03 8.91
CA ASN A 94 4.04 -3.33 8.47
C ASN A 94 4.24 -2.90 7.03
N PHE A 95 5.43 -2.44 6.74
CA PHE A 95 5.87 -2.08 5.40
C PHE A 95 7.05 -2.99 5.05
N TYR A 96 6.92 -3.70 3.92
CA TYR A 96 7.93 -4.64 3.46
C TYR A 96 8.52 -4.13 2.16
N GLU A 97 9.85 -4.05 2.09
CA GLU A 97 10.55 -3.73 0.86
C GLU A 97 11.42 -4.92 0.48
N LEU A 98 11.14 -5.50 -0.70
CA LEU A 98 11.87 -6.62 -1.24
C LEU A 98 12.78 -6.11 -2.35
N LYS A 99 14.08 -6.15 -2.16
CA LYS A 99 15.04 -5.65 -3.14
C LYS A 99 15.39 -6.75 -4.14
N GLY A 100 15.77 -6.34 -5.34
CA GLY A 100 16.15 -7.26 -6.39
C GLY A 100 14.99 -7.62 -7.31
N GLN A 101 14.99 -8.84 -7.82
CA GLN A 101 14.10 -9.28 -8.89
C GLN A 101 12.76 -9.81 -8.41
N SER A 102 12.25 -9.33 -7.29
CA SER A 102 10.94 -9.73 -6.80
C SER A 102 9.83 -9.25 -7.74
N ALA A 103 8.76 -10.03 -7.87
CA ALA A 103 7.59 -9.65 -8.63
C ALA A 103 6.83 -8.49 -7.98
N SER A 104 6.93 -8.35 -6.66
CA SER A 104 6.34 -7.24 -5.93
C SER A 104 7.34 -6.71 -4.92
N ASN A 105 7.97 -5.59 -5.24
CA ASN A 105 9.07 -5.02 -4.45
C ASN A 105 8.59 -4.28 -3.21
N ILE A 106 7.33 -3.85 -3.16
CA ILE A 106 6.76 -3.17 -1.99
C ILE A 106 5.42 -3.81 -1.67
N GLN A 107 5.25 -4.17 -0.40
CA GLN A 107 3.99 -4.69 0.11
C GLN A 107 3.79 -4.12 1.51
N PHE A 108 2.54 -3.84 1.86
CA PHE A 108 2.26 -3.32 3.20
C PHE A 108 0.83 -3.65 3.60
N TYR A 109 0.56 -3.52 4.90
CA TYR A 109 -0.82 -3.50 5.37
C TYR A 109 -0.99 -2.38 6.40
N VAL A 110 -2.22 -1.88 6.47
CA VAL A 110 -2.65 -0.86 7.43
C VAL A 110 -3.93 -1.37 8.08
N THR A 111 -4.00 -1.32 9.40
CA THR A 111 -5.15 -1.85 10.11
C THR A 111 -5.41 -1.06 11.39
N ASP A 112 -6.66 -1.07 11.85
CA ASP A 112 -7.00 -0.59 13.18
C ASP A 112 -7.00 -1.73 14.21
N SER A 113 -6.64 -2.94 13.77
CA SER A 113 -6.53 -4.18 14.55
C SER A 113 -7.86 -4.81 14.96
N THR A 114 -8.98 -4.15 14.72
CA THR A 114 -10.28 -4.62 15.19
C THR A 114 -11.34 -4.77 14.10
N ARG A 115 -11.39 -3.85 13.14
CA ARG A 115 -12.49 -3.81 12.17
C ARG A 115 -12.05 -3.72 10.72
N HIS A 116 -10.92 -3.09 10.44
CA HIS A 116 -10.51 -2.75 9.08
C HIS A 116 -9.09 -3.22 8.80
N PHE A 117 -8.89 -3.77 7.61
CA PHE A 117 -7.58 -4.26 7.17
C PHE A 117 -7.39 -3.87 5.70
N VAL A 118 -6.36 -3.09 5.42
CA VAL A 118 -6.06 -2.64 4.07
C VAL A 118 -4.68 -3.14 3.68
N THR A 119 -4.54 -3.68 2.47
CA THR A 119 -3.24 -4.10 1.96
C THR A 119 -2.85 -3.28 0.73
N GLY A 120 -1.56 -3.15 0.50
CA GLY A 120 -1.02 -2.51 -0.70
C GLY A 120 0.09 -3.34 -1.30
N ASN A 121 0.08 -3.49 -2.62
CA ASN A 121 1.08 -4.29 -3.34
C ASN A 121 1.47 -3.59 -4.62
N LEU A 122 2.79 -3.40 -4.83
CA LEU A 122 3.32 -2.77 -6.04
C LEU A 122 3.64 -3.83 -7.09
N TYR A 123 3.15 -3.61 -8.31
CA TYR A 123 3.49 -4.42 -9.47
C TYR A 123 3.80 -3.52 -10.67
N PHE A 124 4.71 -3.97 -11.53
CA PHE A 124 5.02 -3.31 -12.79
C PHE A 124 4.35 -4.09 -13.93
N ASN A 125 3.65 -3.36 -14.83
CA ASN A 125 3.05 -3.96 -16.02
C ASN A 125 4.13 -4.45 -16.99
N SER A 126 5.23 -3.68 -17.05
CA SER A 126 6.38 -4.02 -17.85
C SER A 126 7.59 -3.82 -16.95
N ARG A 127 8.32 -4.90 -16.68
CA ARG A 127 9.39 -4.87 -15.71
C ARG A 127 10.48 -3.90 -16.16
N PRO A 128 10.87 -2.95 -15.31
CA PRO A 128 11.99 -2.06 -15.63
C PRO A 128 13.29 -2.84 -15.75
N ARG A 129 14.23 -2.30 -16.54
CA ARG A 129 15.58 -2.87 -16.58
C ARG A 129 16.21 -2.78 -15.19
N PRO A 130 17.17 -3.65 -14.87
CA PRO A 130 17.75 -3.67 -13.53
C PRO A 130 18.29 -2.31 -13.06
N ASP A 131 18.86 -1.51 -13.97
CA ASP A 131 19.39 -0.19 -13.61
C ASP A 131 18.28 0.85 -13.38
N SER A 132 17.06 0.60 -13.86
CA SER A 132 15.91 1.50 -13.70
C SER A 132 14.97 1.06 -12.59
N LEU A 133 15.07 -0.21 -12.17
CA LEU A 133 14.14 -0.78 -11.18
C LEU A 133 14.27 -0.09 -9.82
N ALA A 134 15.48 0.00 -9.29
CA ALA A 134 15.68 0.60 -7.97
C ALA A 134 15.22 2.06 -7.90
N PRO A 135 15.56 2.93 -8.87
CA PRO A 135 15.03 4.31 -8.86
C PRO A 135 13.50 4.38 -8.91
N ALA A 136 12.85 3.51 -9.70
CA ALA A 136 11.39 3.49 -9.79
C ALA A 136 10.77 3.05 -8.48
N VAL A 137 11.31 1.99 -7.87
CA VAL A 137 10.84 1.51 -6.58
C VAL A 137 11.03 2.58 -5.50
N ASP A 138 12.19 3.23 -5.47
CA ASP A 138 12.47 4.27 -4.47
C ASP A 138 11.51 5.45 -4.60
N TYR A 139 11.19 5.84 -5.83
CA TYR A 139 10.24 6.92 -6.06
C TYR A 139 8.85 6.58 -5.52
N ILE A 140 8.36 5.40 -5.87
CA ILE A 140 7.04 4.95 -5.42
C ILE A 140 7.03 4.70 -3.92
N LYS A 141 8.14 4.17 -3.37
CA LYS A 141 8.28 3.96 -1.93
C LYS A 141 8.03 5.25 -1.14
N ARG A 142 8.62 6.37 -1.59
CA ARG A 142 8.42 7.66 -0.94
C ARG A 142 6.94 8.03 -0.91
N ASP A 143 6.24 7.82 -2.03
CA ASP A 143 4.82 8.11 -2.12
C ASP A 143 3.99 7.23 -1.20
N LEU A 144 4.35 5.94 -1.09
CA LEU A 144 3.61 5.00 -0.25
C LEU A 144 3.87 5.24 1.24
N LEU A 145 5.06 5.66 1.61
CA LEU A 145 5.33 6.06 2.99
C LEU A 145 4.52 7.30 3.37
N HIS A 146 4.37 8.26 2.45
CA HIS A 146 3.50 9.41 2.67
C HIS A 146 2.03 8.99 2.77
N LEU A 147 1.60 8.06 1.93
CA LEU A 147 0.25 7.51 1.97
C LEU A 147 -0.06 6.93 3.36
N ILE A 148 0.87 6.16 3.90
CA ILE A 148 0.72 5.55 5.22
C ILE A 148 0.69 6.62 6.31
N ASP A 149 1.60 7.61 6.23
CA ASP A 149 1.66 8.69 7.20
C ASP A 149 0.38 9.53 7.23
N SER A 150 -0.26 9.70 6.08
CA SER A 150 -1.50 10.46 5.95
C SER A 150 -2.76 9.63 6.13
N PHE A 151 -2.62 8.31 6.28
CA PHE A 151 -3.76 7.40 6.33
C PHE A 151 -4.65 7.68 7.53
N GLU A 152 -5.97 7.72 7.28
CA GLU A 152 -6.97 7.92 8.34
C GLU A 152 -8.18 7.06 8.08
N TRP A 153 -8.79 6.57 9.16
CA TRP A 153 -10.08 5.92 9.06
C TRP A 153 -11.18 6.96 8.96
N ASN A 154 -12.21 6.64 8.21
CA ASN A 154 -13.30 7.57 7.95
C ASN A 154 -14.07 7.87 9.23
N LYS A 155 -14.22 9.15 9.57
CA LYS A 155 -14.89 9.59 10.80
C LYS A 155 -16.36 9.17 10.84
N LYS A 156 -17.02 9.08 9.67
CA LYS A 156 -18.41 8.63 9.58
C LYS A 156 -18.57 7.22 10.14
N ASP A 157 -17.62 6.33 9.82
CA ASP A 157 -17.66 4.97 10.32
C ASP A 157 -17.56 4.94 11.85
N ASN A 158 -16.72 5.80 12.43
CA ASN A 158 -16.57 5.90 13.87
C ASN A 158 -17.85 6.40 14.53
N GLN A 159 -18.58 7.31 13.90
CA GLN A 159 -19.85 7.83 14.43
C GLN A 159 -20.95 6.80 14.35
N SER A 160 -20.96 5.95 13.35
CA SER A 160 -22.02 4.95 13.18
C SER A 160 -22.01 3.87 14.26
N LYS A 161 -20.98 3.83 15.09
CA LYS A 161 -20.88 2.88 16.19
C LYS A 161 -21.67 3.25 17.44
N LYS A 162 -22.19 4.45 17.49
CA LYS A 162 -22.88 4.93 18.67
C LYS A 162 -24.31 4.41 18.75
#